data_182cd62f2a904fd59fbfcd5179b09767
#
_entry.id   182cd62f2a904fd59fbfcd5179b09767
#
_cell.length_a   1.000
_cell.length_b   1.000
_cell.length_c   1.000
_cell.angle_alpha   90.00
_cell.angle_beta   90.00
_cell.angle_gamma   90.00
#
_symmetry.space_group_name_H-M   'P 1'
#
loop_
_entity.id
_entity.type
_entity.pdbx_description
1 polymer ?
#
loop_
_entity_poly.entity_id
_entity_poly.type
_entity_poly.pdbx_seq_one_letter_code
_entity_poly.pdbx_strand_id
1 'polypeptide(L)'
;RLVILTKERGKITVFANGARKAVSQLRAASQSFVMGTFTVFPGRDSYTLVKAEVREYFSGLPLDMEKLCYASYVCEFMSYYTREGCYCVNELNLLYVTLKALEQGTVDNQLIRYAFEVRLMDIEGQGIHAYTCVRCNKKELKYFNAKAGGLLCEACGKELKLTRTVSETLIYTLQYIQSADLTKLYAFQLSEEAMAELKYVADRFREAYIDREFKSLEILSSL
;
A
#
# COMPACT_ATOMS: atom_id res chain seq x y z
N ARG A 1 -13.03 -5.66 18.98
CA ARG A 1 -13.18 -5.99 17.56
C ARG A 1 -11.85 -5.75 16.85
N LEU A 2 -11.41 -6.71 16.05
CA LEU A 2 -10.22 -6.65 15.21
C LEU A 2 -10.65 -6.70 13.73
N VAL A 3 -9.84 -6.13 12.85
CA VAL A 3 -9.89 -6.36 11.42
C VAL A 3 -8.61 -7.08 11.04
N ILE A 4 -8.72 -8.23 10.43
CA ILE A 4 -7.58 -9.08 10.09
C ILE A 4 -7.59 -9.31 8.57
N LEU A 5 -6.46 -9.04 7.91
CA LEU A 5 -6.23 -9.48 6.55
C LEU A 5 -5.70 -10.91 6.59
N THR A 6 -6.37 -11.82 5.92
CA THR A 6 -6.02 -13.23 5.86
C THR A 6 -5.69 -13.66 4.43
N LYS A 7 -4.89 -14.70 4.31
CA LYS A 7 -4.48 -15.27 3.02
C LYS A 7 -5.68 -15.83 2.23
N GLU A 8 -6.50 -16.67 2.88
CA GLU A 8 -7.52 -17.47 2.21
C GLU A 8 -8.91 -16.82 2.19
N ARG A 9 -9.17 -15.85 3.08
CA ARG A 9 -10.48 -15.25 3.26
C ARG A 9 -10.51 -13.74 3.13
N GLY A 10 -9.37 -13.14 2.74
CA GLY A 10 -9.25 -11.69 2.62
C GLY A 10 -9.44 -10.98 3.96
N LYS A 11 -10.09 -9.84 3.94
CA LYS A 11 -10.32 -9.01 5.13
C LYS A 11 -11.54 -9.47 5.90
N ILE A 12 -11.34 -9.94 7.14
CA ILE A 12 -12.40 -10.42 8.04
C ILE A 12 -12.52 -9.57 9.30
N THR A 13 -13.73 -9.54 9.86
CA THR A 13 -13.99 -8.94 11.18
C THR A 13 -13.99 -10.03 12.24
N VAL A 14 -13.18 -9.85 13.30
CA VAL A 14 -12.98 -10.84 14.36
C VAL A 14 -13.22 -10.21 15.73
N PHE A 15 -13.96 -10.87 16.59
CA PHE A 15 -14.14 -10.51 17.99
C PHE A 15 -13.19 -11.30 18.88
N ALA A 16 -12.30 -10.61 19.60
CA ALA A 16 -11.38 -11.19 20.58
C ALA A 16 -11.98 -11.01 21.99
N ASN A 17 -12.93 -11.87 22.34
CA ASN A 17 -13.63 -11.79 23.62
C ASN A 17 -12.67 -11.97 24.80
N GLY A 18 -12.71 -11.06 25.76
CA GLY A 18 -11.84 -11.12 26.93
C GLY A 18 -10.39 -10.67 26.71
N ALA A 19 -10.00 -10.24 25.51
CA ALA A 19 -8.62 -9.80 25.20
C ALA A 19 -8.12 -8.62 26.08
N ARG A 20 -9.04 -7.79 26.61
CA ARG A 20 -8.68 -6.67 27.50
C ARG A 20 -8.33 -7.10 28.93
N LYS A 21 -8.65 -8.32 29.34
CA LYS A 21 -8.27 -8.83 30.67
C LYS A 21 -6.76 -8.97 30.78
N ALA A 22 -6.17 -8.62 31.91
CA ALA A 22 -4.72 -8.61 32.14
C ALA A 22 -4.05 -9.96 31.84
N VAL A 23 -4.72 -11.06 32.23
CA VAL A 23 -4.24 -12.44 32.07
C VAL A 23 -4.65 -13.08 30.74
N SER A 24 -5.21 -12.34 29.80
CA SER A 24 -5.70 -12.90 28.53
C SER A 24 -4.54 -13.26 27.59
N GLN A 25 -4.49 -14.51 27.16
CA GLN A 25 -3.55 -14.96 26.12
C GLN A 25 -3.78 -14.26 24.76
N LEU A 26 -4.98 -13.70 24.54
CA LEU A 26 -5.33 -12.99 23.31
C LEU A 26 -4.89 -11.51 23.33
N ARG A 27 -4.42 -10.99 24.48
CA ARG A 27 -4.08 -9.57 24.63
C ARG A 27 -3.00 -9.12 23.65
N ALA A 28 -1.89 -9.87 23.59
CA ALA A 28 -0.77 -9.56 22.70
C ALA A 28 -1.19 -9.64 21.23
N ALA A 29 -1.93 -10.68 20.86
CA ALA A 29 -2.44 -10.89 19.50
C ALA A 29 -3.53 -9.88 19.08
N SER A 30 -4.05 -9.09 19.99
CA SER A 30 -5.08 -8.08 19.71
C SER A 30 -4.52 -6.67 19.55
N GLN A 31 -3.21 -6.53 19.55
CA GLN A 31 -2.54 -5.26 19.23
C GLN A 31 -2.55 -4.99 17.71
N SER A 32 -2.35 -3.74 17.32
CA SER A 32 -2.17 -3.38 15.93
C SER A 32 -0.84 -3.92 15.38
N PHE A 33 -0.79 -4.13 14.08
CA PHE A 33 0.42 -4.58 13.37
C PHE A 33 0.97 -5.93 13.85
N VAL A 34 0.09 -6.83 14.25
CA VAL A 34 0.49 -8.19 14.66
C VAL A 34 0.26 -9.15 13.49
N MET A 35 1.25 -9.98 13.20
CA MET A 35 1.19 -11.01 12.17
C MET A 35 1.41 -12.41 12.77
N GLY A 36 0.64 -13.39 12.31
CA GLY A 36 0.73 -14.76 12.80
C GLY A 36 -0.37 -15.67 12.27
N THR A 37 -0.58 -16.78 12.96
CA THR A 37 -1.67 -17.71 12.67
C THR A 37 -2.79 -17.50 13.67
N PHE A 38 -3.98 -17.19 13.16
CA PHE A 38 -5.17 -16.90 13.96
C PHE A 38 -6.21 -18.01 13.76
N THR A 39 -6.55 -18.70 14.84
CA THR A 39 -7.65 -19.67 14.82
C THR A 39 -8.94 -18.96 15.17
N VAL A 40 -9.87 -18.94 14.23
CA VAL A 40 -11.15 -18.25 14.39
C VAL A 40 -12.33 -19.21 14.21
N PHE A 41 -13.38 -18.99 14.98
CA PHE A 41 -14.65 -19.70 14.83
C PHE A 41 -15.63 -18.83 14.06
N PRO A 42 -16.27 -19.32 12.99
CA PRO A 42 -17.21 -18.55 12.20
C PRO A 42 -18.51 -18.29 12.98
N GLY A 43 -19.00 -17.05 12.97
CA GLY A 43 -20.33 -16.63 13.39
C GLY A 43 -21.19 -16.30 12.18
N ARG A 44 -22.32 -15.61 12.39
CA ARG A 44 -23.23 -15.23 11.31
C ARG A 44 -22.63 -14.16 10.38
N ASP A 45 -22.12 -13.07 10.96
CA ASP A 45 -21.62 -11.90 10.23
C ASP A 45 -20.18 -11.51 10.66
N SER A 46 -19.50 -12.39 11.40
CA SER A 46 -18.17 -12.14 11.96
C SER A 46 -17.56 -13.42 12.51
N TYR A 47 -16.31 -13.33 12.93
CA TYR A 47 -15.57 -14.45 13.52
C TYR A 47 -15.27 -14.19 15.00
N THR A 48 -15.09 -15.23 15.77
CA THR A 48 -14.59 -15.18 17.16
C THR A 48 -13.16 -15.71 17.21
N LEU A 49 -12.23 -14.94 17.78
CA LEU A 49 -10.84 -15.36 17.97
C LEU A 49 -10.79 -16.39 19.10
N VAL A 50 -10.28 -17.58 18.80
CA VAL A 50 -10.10 -18.67 19.74
C VAL A 50 -8.64 -18.74 20.21
N LYS A 51 -7.70 -18.71 19.28
CA LYS A 51 -6.27 -18.80 19.52
C LYS A 51 -5.50 -17.96 18.51
N ALA A 52 -4.34 -17.44 18.92
CA ALA A 52 -3.40 -16.80 18.01
C ALA A 52 -1.97 -17.23 18.36
N GLU A 53 -1.21 -17.54 17.33
CA GLU A 53 0.23 -17.80 17.39
C GLU A 53 0.93 -16.67 16.65
N VAL A 54 1.41 -15.67 17.39
CA VAL A 54 2.04 -14.49 16.83
C VAL A 54 3.46 -14.82 16.40
N ARG A 55 3.82 -14.42 15.19
CA ARG A 55 5.17 -14.56 14.62
C ARG A 55 5.91 -13.24 14.57
N GLU A 56 5.17 -12.14 14.39
CA GLU A 56 5.74 -10.81 14.25
C GLU A 56 4.83 -9.78 14.94
N TYR A 57 5.43 -8.87 15.68
CA TYR A 57 4.72 -7.82 16.42
C TYR A 57 4.90 -6.42 15.84
N PHE A 58 5.89 -6.20 14.96
CA PHE A 58 6.27 -4.85 14.46
C PHE A 58 6.34 -3.82 15.59
N SER A 59 6.97 -4.21 16.69
CA SER A 59 6.97 -3.45 17.95
C SER A 59 7.67 -2.09 17.86
N GLY A 60 8.49 -1.87 16.85
CA GLY A 60 9.14 -0.60 16.57
C GLY A 60 8.19 0.47 16.02
N LEU A 61 7.12 0.07 15.33
CA LEU A 61 6.20 1.02 14.69
C LEU A 61 5.46 1.92 15.70
N PRO A 62 4.90 1.41 16.81
CA PRO A 62 4.21 2.26 17.80
C PRO A 62 5.12 3.17 18.61
N LEU A 63 6.44 2.99 18.56
CA LEU A 63 7.40 3.79 19.31
C LEU A 63 7.79 5.10 18.62
N ASP A 64 7.45 5.22 17.34
CA ASP A 64 7.74 6.39 16.50
C ASP A 64 6.42 6.87 15.88
N MET A 65 6.05 8.12 16.17
CA MET A 65 4.77 8.69 15.74
C MET A 65 4.65 8.73 14.22
N GLU A 66 5.71 9.09 13.52
CA GLU A 66 5.70 9.16 12.06
C GLU A 66 5.51 7.77 11.46
N LYS A 67 6.29 6.77 11.89
CA LYS A 67 6.15 5.37 11.44
C LYS A 67 4.77 4.81 11.74
N LEU A 68 4.21 5.13 12.92
CA LEU A 68 2.85 4.73 13.30
C LEU A 68 1.80 5.29 12.33
N CYS A 69 1.94 6.56 11.94
CA CYS A 69 1.02 7.20 11.01
C CYS A 69 1.12 6.57 9.61
N TYR A 70 2.34 6.34 9.10
CA TYR A 70 2.53 5.65 7.81
C TYR A 70 2.01 4.21 7.84
N ALA A 71 2.28 3.44 8.88
CA ALA A 71 1.78 2.07 9.03
C ALA A 71 0.25 2.03 9.13
N SER A 72 -0.35 3.00 9.81
CA SER A 72 -1.80 3.15 9.90
C SER A 72 -2.42 3.46 8.54
N TYR A 73 -1.79 4.36 7.77
CA TYR A 73 -2.20 4.68 6.40
C TYR A 73 -2.10 3.47 5.48
N VAL A 74 -0.99 2.75 5.50
CA VAL A 74 -0.79 1.51 4.73
C VAL A 74 -1.88 0.49 5.01
N CYS A 75 -2.23 0.28 6.28
CA CYS A 75 -3.31 -0.63 6.67
C CYS A 75 -4.69 -0.12 6.22
N GLU A 76 -4.95 1.20 6.29
CA GLU A 76 -6.21 1.79 5.85
C GLU A 76 -6.38 1.69 4.33
N PHE A 77 -5.32 1.97 3.57
CA PHE A 77 -5.28 1.84 2.11
C PHE A 77 -5.44 0.38 1.66
N MET A 78 -4.74 -0.56 2.30
CA MET A 78 -4.92 -2.00 2.10
C MET A 78 -6.36 -2.42 2.38
N SER A 79 -6.96 -1.91 3.44
CA SER A 79 -8.34 -2.22 3.82
C SER A 79 -9.39 -1.70 2.83
N TYR A 80 -9.05 -0.68 2.03
CA TYR A 80 -9.92 -0.18 0.95
C TYR A 80 -10.06 -1.21 -0.17
N TYR A 81 -8.95 -1.80 -0.59
CA TYR A 81 -8.92 -2.75 -1.70
C TYR A 81 -9.37 -4.15 -1.32
N THR A 82 -9.08 -4.59 -0.10
CA THR A 82 -9.35 -5.98 0.31
C THR A 82 -10.76 -6.17 0.87
N ARG A 83 -11.38 -7.31 0.52
CA ARG A 83 -12.73 -7.70 0.96
C ARG A 83 -12.73 -9.10 1.53
N GLU A 84 -13.82 -9.46 2.24
CA GLU A 84 -14.02 -10.84 2.67
C GLU A 84 -14.32 -11.74 1.46
N GLY A 85 -13.80 -12.97 1.49
CA GLY A 85 -13.97 -13.97 0.44
C GLY A 85 -12.91 -13.90 -0.66
N CYS A 86 -11.99 -12.92 -0.65
CA CYS A 86 -10.89 -12.81 -1.60
C CYS A 86 -9.67 -13.63 -1.14
N TYR A 87 -8.89 -14.12 -2.10
CA TYR A 87 -7.59 -14.73 -1.83
C TYR A 87 -6.50 -13.65 -1.92
N CYS A 88 -5.94 -13.26 -0.79
CA CYS A 88 -5.10 -12.06 -0.65
C CYS A 88 -3.63 -12.40 -0.28
N VAL A 89 -2.97 -13.25 -1.06
CA VAL A 89 -1.55 -13.60 -0.81
C VAL A 89 -0.61 -12.48 -1.19
N ASN A 90 -0.80 -11.88 -2.37
CA ASN A 90 0.07 -10.81 -2.85
C ASN A 90 -0.05 -9.57 -1.99
N GLU A 91 -1.27 -9.21 -1.60
CA GLU A 91 -1.59 -8.08 -0.73
C GLU A 91 -0.98 -8.27 0.67
N LEU A 92 -1.13 -9.47 1.24
CA LEU A 92 -0.56 -9.80 2.55
C LEU A 92 0.98 -9.76 2.55
N ASN A 93 1.60 -10.29 1.48
CA ASN A 93 3.05 -10.25 1.31
C ASN A 93 3.55 -8.80 1.13
N LEU A 94 2.84 -7.99 0.32
CA LEU A 94 3.16 -6.58 0.15
C LEU A 94 3.03 -5.84 1.49
N LEU A 95 1.95 -6.06 2.24
CA LEU A 95 1.75 -5.45 3.56
C LEU A 95 2.90 -5.79 4.50
N TYR A 96 3.32 -7.06 4.54
CA TYR A 96 4.42 -7.51 5.39
C TYR A 96 5.73 -6.79 5.07
N VAL A 97 6.16 -6.77 3.81
CA VAL A 97 7.44 -6.14 3.44
C VAL A 97 7.40 -4.62 3.63
N THR A 98 6.22 -4.00 3.46
CA THR A 98 6.02 -2.58 3.70
C THR A 98 6.15 -2.21 5.18
N LEU A 99 5.47 -2.96 6.07
CA LEU A 99 5.58 -2.74 7.52
C LEU A 99 7.01 -2.99 8.02
N LYS A 100 7.71 -3.99 7.46
CA LYS A 100 9.13 -4.24 7.77
C LYS A 100 10.03 -3.08 7.33
N ALA A 101 9.83 -2.54 6.14
CA ALA A 101 10.62 -1.40 5.66
C ALA A 101 10.40 -0.15 6.55
N LEU A 102 9.14 0.14 6.92
CA LEU A 102 8.81 1.22 7.86
C LEU A 102 9.47 1.01 9.23
N GLU A 103 9.40 -0.21 9.79
CA GLU A 103 9.99 -0.54 11.08
C GLU A 103 11.51 -0.34 11.07
N GLN A 104 12.19 -0.83 10.03
CA GLN A 104 13.63 -0.72 9.87
C GLN A 104 14.10 0.74 9.75
N GLY A 105 13.33 1.60 9.06
CA GLY A 105 13.65 3.03 8.94
C GLY A 105 14.92 3.34 8.15
N THR A 106 15.32 2.47 7.24
CA THR A 106 16.50 2.64 6.38
C THR A 106 16.16 3.32 5.05
N VAL A 107 14.89 3.42 4.73
CA VAL A 107 14.33 4.02 3.52
C VAL A 107 13.39 5.14 3.92
N ASP A 108 13.33 6.18 3.11
CA ASP A 108 12.43 7.31 3.32
C ASP A 108 10.96 6.84 3.39
N ASN A 109 10.24 7.28 4.42
CA ASN A 109 8.86 6.86 4.66
C ASN A 109 7.90 7.30 3.55
N GLN A 110 8.16 8.43 2.89
CA GLN A 110 7.37 8.87 1.72
C GLN A 110 7.59 7.94 0.52
N LEU A 111 8.85 7.53 0.29
CA LEU A 111 9.16 6.57 -0.78
C LEU A 111 8.45 5.23 -0.54
N ILE A 112 8.49 4.72 0.69
CA ILE A 112 7.78 3.49 1.08
C ILE A 112 6.29 3.62 0.78
N ARG A 113 5.68 4.74 1.17
CA ARG A 113 4.27 5.02 0.93
C ARG A 113 3.93 5.00 -0.56
N TYR A 114 4.62 5.79 -1.38
CA TYR A 114 4.28 5.89 -2.80
C TYR A 114 4.55 4.61 -3.57
N ALA A 115 5.64 3.90 -3.25
CA ALA A 115 5.92 2.60 -3.84
C ALA A 115 4.85 1.56 -3.45
N PHE A 116 4.39 1.57 -2.20
CA PHE A 116 3.28 0.74 -1.74
C PHE A 116 1.98 1.03 -2.49
N GLU A 117 1.58 2.31 -2.60
CA GLU A 117 0.36 2.72 -3.30
C GLU A 117 0.37 2.24 -4.76
N VAL A 118 1.45 2.55 -5.50
CA VAL A 118 1.60 2.15 -6.91
C VAL A 118 1.58 0.63 -7.05
N ARG A 119 2.27 -0.10 -6.17
CA ARG A 119 2.33 -1.56 -6.22
C ARG A 119 1.00 -2.21 -5.87
N LEU A 120 0.29 -1.72 -4.85
CA LEU A 120 -1.01 -2.27 -4.49
C LEU A 120 -2.04 -2.05 -5.59
N MET A 121 -2.11 -0.85 -6.15
CA MET A 121 -3.01 -0.56 -7.27
C MET A 121 -2.71 -1.45 -8.48
N ASP A 122 -1.44 -1.77 -8.73
CA ASP A 122 -1.02 -2.69 -9.79
C ASP A 122 -1.48 -4.14 -9.51
N ILE A 123 -1.31 -4.63 -8.28
CA ILE A 123 -1.81 -5.95 -7.83
C ILE A 123 -3.33 -6.06 -8.02
N GLU A 124 -4.05 -5.00 -7.74
CA GLU A 124 -5.51 -4.91 -7.87
C GLU A 124 -6.01 -4.66 -9.32
N GLY A 125 -5.09 -4.65 -10.29
CA GLY A 125 -5.41 -4.46 -11.71
C GLY A 125 -5.74 -3.02 -12.10
N GLN A 126 -5.43 -2.06 -11.24
CA GLN A 126 -5.60 -0.61 -11.46
C GLN A 126 -4.23 0.08 -11.56
N GLY A 127 -3.20 -0.62 -12.04
CA GLY A 127 -1.84 -0.08 -12.11
C GLY A 127 -1.69 1.06 -13.12
N ILE A 128 -0.69 1.91 -12.87
CA ILE A 128 -0.27 2.95 -13.83
C ILE A 128 0.33 2.25 -15.06
N HIS A 129 -0.19 2.52 -16.26
CA HIS A 129 0.41 1.99 -17.48
C HIS A 129 1.73 2.72 -17.78
N ALA A 130 2.88 2.06 -17.48
CA ALA A 130 4.20 2.68 -17.49
C ALA A 130 5.17 2.15 -18.57
N TYR A 131 4.78 1.16 -19.38
CA TYR A 131 5.67 0.51 -20.33
C TYR A 131 5.52 1.00 -21.77
N THR A 132 4.33 1.43 -22.15
CA THR A 132 4.02 1.96 -23.47
C THR A 132 3.01 3.10 -23.37
N CYS A 133 2.88 3.89 -24.42
CA CYS A 133 1.85 4.93 -24.49
C CYS A 133 0.44 4.30 -24.40
N VAL A 134 -0.36 4.72 -23.43
CA VAL A 134 -1.73 4.19 -23.21
C VAL A 134 -2.67 4.38 -24.41
N ARG A 135 -2.34 5.25 -25.37
CA ARG A 135 -3.18 5.52 -26.56
C ARG A 135 -2.69 4.86 -27.84
N CYS A 136 -1.38 4.77 -28.05
CA CYS A 136 -0.82 4.33 -29.35
C CYS A 136 0.26 3.27 -29.23
N ASN A 137 0.57 2.77 -28.03
CA ASN A 137 1.53 1.72 -27.73
C ASN A 137 2.99 2.04 -28.10
N LYS A 138 3.36 3.30 -28.40
CA LYS A 138 4.75 3.71 -28.58
C LYS A 138 5.53 3.57 -27.27
N LYS A 139 6.83 3.23 -27.35
CA LYS A 139 7.71 3.03 -26.20
C LYS A 139 8.31 4.32 -25.65
N GLU A 140 8.44 5.35 -26.49
CA GLU A 140 8.97 6.67 -26.10
C GLU A 140 7.90 7.42 -25.29
N LEU A 141 8.07 7.49 -24.00
CA LEU A 141 7.13 8.09 -23.05
C LEU A 141 7.63 9.47 -22.62
N LYS A 142 6.73 10.42 -22.43
CA LYS A 142 7.08 11.79 -22.08
C LYS A 142 6.10 12.50 -21.16
N TYR A 143 4.86 12.09 -21.12
CA TYR A 143 3.81 12.73 -20.33
C TYR A 143 3.08 11.70 -19.47
N PHE A 144 2.49 12.18 -18.38
CA PHE A 144 1.59 11.41 -17.53
C PHE A 144 0.19 12.01 -17.56
N ASN A 145 -0.83 11.16 -17.63
CA ASN A 145 -2.21 11.59 -17.45
C ASN A 145 -2.98 10.54 -16.64
N ALA A 146 -3.41 10.92 -15.45
CA ALA A 146 -4.14 10.03 -14.53
C ALA A 146 -5.46 9.52 -15.15
N LYS A 147 -6.24 10.40 -15.78
CA LYS A 147 -7.51 10.02 -16.43
C LYS A 147 -7.34 9.05 -17.60
N ALA A 148 -6.19 9.11 -18.29
CA ALA A 148 -5.87 8.18 -19.35
C ALA A 148 -5.31 6.84 -18.79
N GLY A 149 -4.99 6.77 -17.50
CA GLY A 149 -4.51 5.56 -16.85
C GLY A 149 -3.00 5.38 -16.89
N GLY A 150 -2.19 6.37 -17.30
CA GLY A 150 -0.75 6.18 -17.35
C GLY A 150 0.05 7.13 -18.21
N LEU A 151 1.14 6.62 -18.79
CA LEU A 151 2.11 7.39 -19.54
C LEU A 151 1.73 7.52 -21.04
N LEU A 152 2.15 8.63 -21.64
CA LEU A 152 1.85 9.01 -23.02
C LEU A 152 3.12 9.41 -23.76
N CYS A 153 3.18 9.11 -25.05
CA CYS A 153 4.20 9.62 -25.95
C CYS A 153 4.01 11.11 -26.25
N GLU A 154 4.99 11.75 -26.89
CA GLU A 154 4.98 13.18 -27.20
C GLU A 154 3.76 13.58 -28.05
N ALA A 155 3.44 12.82 -29.09
CA ALA A 155 2.33 13.12 -29.99
C ALA A 155 0.99 13.08 -29.23
N CYS A 156 0.71 12.00 -28.50
CA CYS A 156 -0.55 11.84 -27.76
C CYS A 156 -0.67 12.82 -26.60
N GLY A 157 0.44 13.18 -25.94
CA GLY A 157 0.44 14.19 -24.88
C GLY A 157 0.13 15.59 -25.40
N LYS A 158 0.69 15.97 -26.57
CA LYS A 158 0.39 17.24 -27.23
C LYS A 158 -1.08 17.35 -27.67
N GLU A 159 -1.65 16.27 -28.20
CA GLU A 159 -3.09 16.22 -28.52
C GLU A 159 -3.99 16.49 -27.31
N LEU A 160 -3.58 16.00 -26.13
CA LEU A 160 -4.26 16.26 -24.86
C LEU A 160 -3.85 17.59 -24.21
N LYS A 161 -3.03 18.41 -24.89
CA LYS A 161 -2.53 19.71 -24.41
C LYS A 161 -1.80 19.60 -23.06
N LEU A 162 -1.09 18.50 -22.84
CA LEU A 162 -0.30 18.31 -21.62
C LEU A 162 0.99 19.14 -21.72
N THR A 163 1.32 19.83 -20.64
CA THR A 163 2.51 20.71 -20.57
C THR A 163 3.60 20.14 -19.67
N ARG A 164 3.23 19.35 -18.64
CA ARG A 164 4.19 18.78 -17.71
C ARG A 164 4.72 17.45 -18.24
N THR A 165 6.00 17.41 -18.51
CA THR A 165 6.73 16.19 -18.89
C THR A 165 7.13 15.40 -17.64
N VAL A 166 7.43 14.12 -17.82
CA VAL A 166 8.01 13.24 -16.82
C VAL A 166 9.44 12.86 -17.22
N SER A 167 10.30 12.64 -16.22
CA SER A 167 11.69 12.23 -16.44
C SER A 167 11.80 10.74 -16.79
N GLU A 168 12.91 10.34 -17.40
CA GLU A 168 13.23 8.93 -17.59
C GLU A 168 13.39 8.22 -16.24
N THR A 169 13.94 8.89 -15.25
CA THR A 169 14.06 8.37 -13.88
C THR A 169 12.71 7.97 -13.31
N LEU A 170 11.69 8.83 -13.46
CA LEU A 170 10.34 8.48 -13.00
C LEU A 170 9.77 7.28 -13.76
N ILE A 171 9.93 7.23 -15.10
CA ILE A 171 9.46 6.10 -15.92
C ILE A 171 10.08 4.80 -15.42
N TYR A 172 11.40 4.77 -15.24
CA TYR A 172 12.10 3.62 -14.66
C TYR A 172 11.63 3.28 -13.25
N THR A 173 11.40 4.28 -12.41
CA THR A 173 10.92 4.07 -11.04
C THR A 173 9.56 3.39 -11.03
N LEU A 174 8.62 3.84 -11.86
CA LEU A 174 7.30 3.21 -11.96
C LEU A 174 7.38 1.75 -12.45
N GLN A 175 8.19 1.50 -13.49
CA GLN A 175 8.42 0.16 -14.03
C GLN A 175 9.09 -0.75 -12.99
N TYR A 176 10.07 -0.23 -12.23
CA TYR A 176 10.72 -0.95 -11.16
C TYR A 176 9.73 -1.33 -10.05
N ILE A 177 8.94 -0.37 -9.56
CA ILE A 177 7.95 -0.62 -8.51
C ILE A 177 6.96 -1.72 -8.94
N GLN A 178 6.54 -1.73 -10.21
CA GLN A 178 5.58 -2.70 -10.73
C GLN A 178 6.20 -4.10 -10.95
N SER A 179 7.46 -4.19 -11.34
CA SER A 179 8.10 -5.46 -11.75
C SER A 179 9.04 -6.07 -10.72
N ALA A 180 9.50 -5.28 -9.74
CA ALA A 180 10.47 -5.76 -8.75
C ALA A 180 9.90 -6.91 -7.90
N ASP A 181 10.78 -7.85 -7.54
CA ASP A 181 10.50 -8.79 -6.47
C ASP A 181 10.20 -8.03 -5.17
N LEU A 182 9.23 -8.49 -4.38
CA LEU A 182 8.82 -7.80 -3.15
C LEU A 182 9.98 -7.63 -2.15
N THR A 183 10.93 -8.55 -2.13
CA THR A 183 12.13 -8.45 -1.27
C THR A 183 13.05 -7.31 -1.66
N LYS A 184 12.93 -6.79 -2.88
CA LYS A 184 13.72 -5.68 -3.43
C LYS A 184 12.91 -4.41 -3.64
N LEU A 185 11.61 -4.43 -3.37
CA LEU A 185 10.70 -3.30 -3.65
C LEU A 185 11.20 -1.97 -3.09
N TYR A 186 11.84 -1.98 -1.93
CA TYR A 186 12.37 -0.82 -1.24
C TYR A 186 13.91 -0.70 -1.29
N ALA A 187 14.57 -1.39 -2.22
CA ALA A 187 16.04 -1.42 -2.35
C ALA A 187 16.58 -0.32 -3.30
N PHE A 188 15.96 0.87 -3.31
CA PHE A 188 16.40 1.99 -4.12
C PHE A 188 16.18 3.32 -3.39
N GLN A 189 16.83 4.38 -3.89
CA GLN A 189 16.70 5.75 -3.40
C GLN A 189 16.42 6.67 -4.59
N LEU A 190 15.78 7.78 -4.33
CA LEU A 190 15.48 8.81 -5.31
C LEU A 190 16.12 10.15 -4.88
N SER A 191 16.48 10.98 -5.86
CA SER A 191 16.77 12.39 -5.59
C SER A 191 15.48 13.12 -5.18
N GLU A 192 15.62 14.32 -4.60
CA GLU A 192 14.46 15.14 -4.22
C GLU A 192 13.53 15.43 -5.42
N GLU A 193 14.12 15.69 -6.60
CA GLU A 193 13.36 15.96 -7.83
C GLU A 193 12.58 14.72 -8.28
N ALA A 194 13.23 13.54 -8.29
CA ALA A 194 12.58 12.28 -8.68
C ALA A 194 11.48 11.88 -7.68
N MET A 195 11.70 12.13 -6.38
CA MET A 195 10.69 11.93 -5.35
C MET A 195 9.49 12.86 -5.55
N ALA A 196 9.72 14.13 -5.88
CA ALA A 196 8.64 15.08 -6.17
C ALA A 196 7.82 14.69 -7.41
N GLU A 197 8.47 14.10 -8.42
CA GLU A 197 7.76 13.56 -9.60
C GLU A 197 6.94 12.32 -9.24
N LEU A 198 7.51 11.36 -8.48
CA LEU A 198 6.79 10.16 -8.02
C LEU A 198 5.58 10.55 -7.16
N LYS A 199 5.76 11.46 -6.22
CA LYS A 199 4.68 12.05 -5.41
C LYS A 199 3.57 12.60 -6.30
N TYR A 200 3.92 13.46 -7.25
CA TYR A 200 2.92 14.07 -8.14
C TYR A 200 2.11 13.02 -8.90
N VAL A 201 2.78 12.02 -9.47
CA VAL A 201 2.12 10.97 -10.26
C VAL A 201 1.25 10.08 -9.37
N ALA A 202 1.78 9.62 -8.23
CA ALA A 202 1.04 8.75 -7.33
C ALA A 202 -0.19 9.45 -6.73
N ASP A 203 -0.04 10.68 -6.24
CA ASP A 203 -1.16 11.46 -5.69
C ASP A 203 -2.25 11.70 -6.74
N ARG A 204 -1.89 12.14 -7.96
CA ARG A 204 -2.85 12.36 -9.05
C ARG A 204 -3.52 11.08 -9.52
N PHE A 205 -2.79 9.98 -9.52
CA PHE A 205 -3.35 8.68 -9.91
C PHE A 205 -4.34 8.19 -8.85
N ARG A 206 -3.95 8.25 -7.57
CA ARG A 206 -4.84 7.91 -6.46
C ARG A 206 -6.12 8.75 -6.48
N GLU A 207 -6.02 10.08 -6.62
CA GLU A 207 -7.18 10.99 -6.70
C GLU A 207 -8.13 10.69 -7.86
N ALA A 208 -7.60 10.16 -8.97
CA ALA A 208 -8.41 9.82 -10.14
C ALA A 208 -9.17 8.50 -10.03
N TYR A 209 -8.66 7.55 -9.22
CA TYR A 209 -9.18 6.19 -9.14
C TYR A 209 -9.81 5.84 -7.79
N ILE A 210 -9.54 6.61 -6.75
CA ILE A 210 -10.02 6.36 -5.39
C ILE A 210 -10.92 7.50 -4.93
N ASP A 211 -12.22 7.21 -4.83
CA ASP A 211 -13.23 8.13 -4.29
C ASP A 211 -13.40 7.88 -2.78
N ARG A 212 -12.32 8.10 -2.04
CA ARG A 212 -12.29 7.97 -0.58
C ARG A 212 -11.19 8.83 0.03
N GLU A 213 -11.54 9.55 1.09
CA GLU A 213 -10.60 10.20 1.99
C GLU A 213 -10.06 9.21 3.02
N PHE A 214 -8.75 9.25 3.26
CA PHE A 214 -8.06 8.44 4.25
C PHE A 214 -7.71 9.29 5.46
N LYS A 215 -8.30 9.01 6.61
CA LYS A 215 -8.08 9.79 7.85
C LYS A 215 -6.62 9.80 8.29
N SER A 216 -5.92 8.67 8.12
CA SER A 216 -4.50 8.56 8.42
C SER A 216 -3.63 9.44 7.51
N LEU A 217 -4.07 9.72 6.29
CA LEU A 217 -3.37 10.61 5.36
C LEU A 217 -3.51 12.08 5.77
N GLU A 218 -4.66 12.49 6.30
CA GLU A 218 -4.86 13.84 6.85
C GLU A 218 -3.88 14.12 8.01
N ILE A 219 -3.70 13.13 8.89
CA ILE A 219 -2.75 13.21 10.00
C ILE A 219 -1.31 13.32 9.48
N LEU A 220 -0.93 12.51 8.49
CA LEU A 220 0.38 12.58 7.85
C LEU A 220 0.67 13.94 7.21
N SER A 221 -0.35 14.62 6.70
CA SER A 221 -0.21 15.94 6.08
C SER A 221 0.00 17.05 7.11
N SER A 222 -0.24 16.79 8.39
CA SER A 222 -0.09 17.72 9.51
C SER A 222 1.18 17.54 10.32
N LEU A 223 1.96 16.49 10.05
CA LEU A 223 3.29 16.22 10.62
C LEU A 223 4.39 16.92 9.80
#